data_f94ab4ffd847c79475a9a6ad3586bb1d
#
_entry.id   f94ab4ffd847c79475a9a6ad3586bb1d
#
_cell.length_a   1.000
_cell.length_b   1.000
_cell.length_c   1.000
_cell.angle_alpha   90.00
_cell.angle_beta   90.00
_cell.angle_gamma   90.00
#
_symmetry.space_group_name_H-M   'P 1'
#
loop_
_entity.id
_entity.type
_entity.pdbx_description
1 polymer ?
#
loop_
_entity_poly.entity_id
_entity_poly.type
_entity_poly.pdbx_seq_one_letter_code
_entity_poly.pdbx_strand_id
1 'polypeptide(L)' 'MAVFNVANRVQELCKARSWSLYRLAKEANMPYSSLSTLLYKTAAPSIASIERLCTGFGI' A
#
# COMPACT_ATOMS: atom_id res chain seq x y z
N MET A 1 8.33 14.42 -16.26
CA MET A 1 8.98 14.20 -14.97
C MET A 1 8.22 13.15 -14.17
N ALA A 2 8.93 12.24 -13.61
CA ALA A 2 8.29 11.18 -12.84
C ALA A 2 7.97 11.69 -11.44
N VAL A 3 6.74 11.46 -11.02
CA VAL A 3 6.30 11.76 -9.67
C VAL A 3 6.09 10.44 -8.96
N PHE A 4 6.70 10.28 -7.81
CA PHE A 4 6.51 9.06 -7.04
C PHE A 4 5.05 8.96 -6.59
N ASN A 5 4.39 7.89 -6.97
CA ASN A 5 3.01 7.64 -6.62
C ASN A 5 2.93 6.35 -5.82
N VAL A 6 2.65 6.49 -4.52
CA VAL A 6 2.60 5.35 -3.61
C VAL A 6 1.51 4.36 -4.04
N ALA A 7 0.36 4.86 -4.46
CA ALA A 7 -0.72 3.98 -4.89
C ALA A 7 -0.31 3.12 -6.08
N ASN A 8 0.32 3.72 -7.08
CA ASN A 8 0.80 2.97 -8.25
C ASN A 8 1.86 1.94 -7.84
N ARG A 9 2.80 2.34 -6.99
CA ARG A 9 3.85 1.43 -6.55
C ARG A 9 3.28 0.25 -5.77
N VAL A 10 2.33 0.52 -4.90
CA VAL A 10 1.67 -0.53 -4.13
C VAL A 10 0.94 -1.49 -5.04
N GLN A 11 0.22 -0.97 -6.05
CA GLN A 11 -0.48 -1.82 -7.00
C GLN A 11 0.47 -2.68 -7.80
N GLU A 12 1.61 -2.13 -8.21
CA GLU A 12 2.63 -2.90 -8.93
C GLU A 12 3.16 -4.04 -8.07
N LEU A 13 3.44 -3.77 -6.80
CA LEU A 13 3.95 -4.79 -5.89
C LEU A 13 2.92 -5.88 -5.64
N CYS A 14 1.66 -5.50 -5.47
CA CYS A 14 0.57 -6.48 -5.32
C CYS A 14 0.44 -7.34 -6.57
N LYS A 15 0.48 -6.72 -7.74
CA LYS A 15 0.37 -7.44 -9.00
C LYS A 15 1.51 -8.43 -9.17
N ALA A 16 2.73 -8.02 -8.84
CA ALA A 16 3.89 -8.89 -8.93
C ALA A 16 3.77 -10.11 -8.02
N ARG A 17 3.04 -9.98 -6.92
CA ARG A 17 2.84 -11.06 -5.96
C ARG A 17 1.51 -11.78 -6.14
N SER A 18 0.71 -11.37 -7.11
CA SER A 18 -0.65 -11.88 -7.30
C SER A 18 -1.52 -11.69 -6.06
N TRP A 19 -1.34 -10.58 -5.37
CA TRP A 19 -2.11 -10.23 -4.18
C TRP A 19 -3.25 -9.30 -4.55
N SER A 20 -4.38 -9.45 -3.82
CA SER A 20 -5.44 -8.45 -3.83
C SER A 20 -5.12 -7.40 -2.76
N LEU A 21 -5.85 -6.28 -2.79
CA LEU A 21 -5.70 -5.26 -1.74
C LEU A 21 -6.12 -5.81 -0.38
N TYR A 22 -7.08 -6.73 -0.34
CA TYR A 22 -7.45 -7.40 0.90
C TYR A 22 -6.27 -8.17 1.48
N ARG A 23 -5.54 -8.87 0.62
CA ARG A 23 -4.37 -9.60 1.07
C ARG A 23 -3.32 -8.65 1.62
N LEU A 24 -3.08 -7.53 0.94
CA LEU A 24 -2.12 -6.54 1.40
C LEU A 24 -2.53 -5.96 2.74
N ALA A 25 -3.81 -5.63 2.91
CA ALA A 25 -4.30 -5.11 4.18
C ALA A 25 -4.03 -6.09 5.32
N LYS A 26 -4.26 -7.37 5.06
CA LYS A 26 -4.01 -8.41 6.05
C LYS A 26 -2.52 -8.52 6.39
N GLU A 27 -1.67 -8.52 5.38
CA GLU A 27 -0.22 -8.64 5.60
C GLU A 27 0.36 -7.40 6.26
N ALA A 28 -0.18 -6.23 5.96
CA ALA A 28 0.26 -4.98 6.55
C ALA A 28 -0.38 -4.72 7.92
N ASN A 29 -1.24 -5.62 8.37
CA ASN A 29 -1.91 -5.52 9.67
C ASN A 29 -2.70 -4.21 9.81
N MET A 30 -3.47 -3.89 8.78
CA MET A 30 -4.33 -2.71 8.78
C MET A 30 -5.69 -3.04 8.18
N PRO A 31 -6.76 -2.30 8.57
CA PRO A 31 -8.07 -2.51 7.96
C PRO A 31 -8.06 -2.17 6.47
N TYR A 32 -8.87 -2.88 5.69
CA TYR A 32 -9.00 -2.58 4.26
C TYR A 32 -9.45 -1.14 4.02
N SER A 33 -10.36 -0.62 4.85
CA SER A 33 -10.83 0.75 4.69
C SER A 33 -9.70 1.76 4.85
N SER A 34 -8.79 1.52 5.78
CA SER A 34 -7.60 2.38 5.96
C SER A 34 -6.69 2.31 4.75
N LEU A 35 -6.46 1.11 4.24
CA LEU A 35 -5.63 0.92 3.05
C LEU A 35 -6.27 1.61 1.84
N SER A 36 -7.56 1.45 1.64
CA SER A 36 -8.28 2.08 0.55
C SER A 36 -8.17 3.61 0.62
N THR A 37 -8.36 4.17 1.81
CA THR A 37 -8.22 5.62 2.01
C THR A 37 -6.80 6.07 1.69
N LEU A 38 -5.81 5.32 2.15
CA LEU A 38 -4.41 5.63 1.89
C LEU A 38 -4.11 5.68 0.39
N LEU A 39 -4.62 4.72 -0.36
CA LEU A 39 -4.30 4.59 -1.78
C LEU A 39 -5.08 5.56 -2.66
N TYR A 40 -6.33 5.86 -2.30
CA TYR A 40 -7.21 6.58 -3.21
C TYR A 40 -7.59 7.98 -2.73
N LYS A 41 -7.41 8.29 -1.46
CA LYS A 41 -7.83 9.58 -0.91
C LYS A 41 -6.72 10.38 -0.25
N THR A 42 -5.61 9.74 0.08
CA THR A 42 -4.50 10.40 0.74
C THR A 42 -3.45 10.79 -0.28
N ALA A 43 -3.17 12.08 -0.40
CA ALA A 43 -2.16 12.56 -1.35
C ALA A 43 -0.75 12.21 -0.89
N ALA A 44 -0.52 12.25 0.41
CA ALA A 44 0.81 11.99 0.99
C ALA A 44 0.65 11.12 2.23
N PRO A 45 0.84 9.81 2.12
CA PRO A 45 0.73 8.93 3.27
C PRO A 45 1.83 9.20 4.29
N SER A 46 1.55 8.92 5.55
CA SER A 46 2.52 9.08 6.62
C SER A 46 3.63 8.03 6.50
N ILE A 47 4.77 8.33 7.13
CA ILE A 47 5.89 7.38 7.16
C ILE A 47 5.46 6.09 7.85
N ALA A 48 4.65 6.17 8.90
CA ALA A 48 4.16 4.98 9.60
C ALA A 48 3.35 4.08 8.67
N SER A 49 2.50 4.68 7.82
CA SER A 49 1.73 3.91 6.85
C SER A 49 2.65 3.24 5.83
N ILE A 50 3.64 3.95 5.34
CA ILE A 50 4.60 3.39 4.39
C ILE A 50 5.37 2.24 5.02
N GLU A 51 5.78 2.38 6.28
CA GLU A 51 6.48 1.31 6.99
C GLU A 51 5.62 0.05 7.12
N ARG A 52 4.33 0.22 7.41
CA ARG A 52 3.42 -0.92 7.49
C ARG A 52 3.30 -1.63 6.14
N LEU A 53 3.23 -0.88 5.07
CA LEU A 53 3.17 -1.46 3.72
C LEU A 53 4.45 -2.21 3.40
N CYS A 54 5.61 -1.63 3.72
CA CYS A 54 6.89 -2.31 3.51
C CYS A 54 6.95 -3.60 4.31
N THR A 55 6.52 -3.58 5.55
CA THR A 55 6.48 -4.78 6.39
C THR A 55 5.55 -5.83 5.78
N GLY A 56 4.39 -5.41 5.28
CA GLY A 56 3.46 -6.31 4.63
C GLY A 56 4.05 -6.97 3.40
N PHE A 57 4.85 -6.24 2.63
CA PHE A 57 5.53 -6.79 1.45
C PHE A 57 6.83 -7.53 1.78
N GLY A 58 7.33 -7.39 2.98
CA GLY A 58 8.58 -8.04 3.38
C GLY A 58 9.82 -7.36 2.83
N ILE A 59 9.76 -6.06 2.67
CA ILE A 59 10.89 -5.30 2.12
C ILE A 59 11.31 -4.14 3.02
#